data_a74a2f3f9b13618273258951ab2ebd8e
#
_entry.id   a74a2f3f9b13618273258951ab2ebd8e
#
_cell.length_a   1.000
_cell.length_b   1.000
_cell.length_c   1.000
_cell.angle_alpha   90.00
_cell.angle_beta   90.00
_cell.angle_gamma   90.00
#
_symmetry.space_group_name_H-M   'P 1'
#
loop_
_entity.id
_entity.type
_entity.pdbx_description
1 polymer ?
#
loop_
_entity_poly.entity_id
_entity_poly.type
_entity_poly.pdbx_seq_one_letter_code
_entity_poly.pdbx_strand_id
1 'polypeptide(L)'
;NLPTLILVNSTEDKNGEIFTLLHEFAHFLLDNEEIDVDISKYENDPNIERWCNSFSYHFMMKDENESKEKFLYKNKEELLDSYYLTHLSNKYKISKLAFVYRFYLLDLISSEDYNDYKKRSPYKHKRTANKSGGGNYYLTLKTRLSNKFTSLVYRNYVTGNISTYEAFN
;
A
#
# COMPACT_ATOMS: atom_id res chain seq x y z
N ASN A 1 -18.29 5.66 18.55
CA ASN A 1 -17.07 5.26 17.86
C ASN A 1 -17.26 5.54 16.38
N LEU A 2 -16.31 6.25 15.76
CA LEU A 2 -16.28 6.43 14.31
C LEU A 2 -15.74 5.11 13.68
N PRO A 3 -16.26 4.70 12.50
CA PRO A 3 -15.71 3.56 11.81
C PRO A 3 -14.29 3.86 11.32
N THR A 4 -13.42 2.87 11.37
CA THR A 4 -12.08 2.97 10.79
C THR A 4 -12.18 3.24 9.28
N LEU A 5 -11.35 4.14 8.79
CA LEU A 5 -11.29 4.53 7.38
C LEU A 5 -9.90 4.25 6.83
N ILE A 6 -9.84 3.52 5.74
CA ILE A 6 -8.60 3.33 4.97
C ILE A 6 -8.65 4.25 3.74
N LEU A 7 -7.67 5.14 3.61
CA LEU A 7 -7.50 6.02 2.46
C LEU A 7 -6.47 5.44 1.50
N VAL A 8 -6.88 5.17 0.26
CA VAL A 8 -5.99 4.67 -0.78
C VAL A 8 -5.78 5.74 -1.85
N ASN A 9 -4.54 5.95 -2.25
CA ASN A 9 -4.19 6.93 -3.27
C ASN A 9 -4.62 6.45 -4.67
N SER A 10 -5.64 7.06 -5.23
CA SER A 10 -6.20 6.72 -6.56
C SER A 10 -5.32 7.16 -7.74
N THR A 11 -4.14 7.73 -7.50
CA THR A 11 -3.18 8.09 -8.58
C THR A 11 -2.24 6.93 -8.92
N GLU A 12 -2.23 5.89 -8.12
CA GLU A 12 -1.51 4.65 -8.39
C GLU A 12 -2.22 3.81 -9.45
N ASP A 13 -1.53 2.79 -9.97
CA ASP A 13 -2.20 1.78 -10.76
C ASP A 13 -3.08 0.89 -9.87
N LYS A 14 -4.07 0.23 -10.45
CA LYS A 14 -5.04 -0.60 -9.71
C LYS A 14 -4.38 -1.70 -8.87
N ASN A 15 -3.25 -2.20 -9.29
CA ASN A 15 -2.53 -3.24 -8.57
C ASN A 15 -1.83 -2.65 -7.34
N GLY A 16 -1.25 -1.45 -7.48
CA GLY A 16 -0.70 -0.69 -6.36
C GLY A 16 -1.78 -0.34 -5.32
N GLU A 17 -2.94 0.15 -5.78
CA GLU A 17 -4.08 0.45 -4.90
C GLU A 17 -4.51 -0.77 -4.07
N ILE A 18 -4.58 -1.97 -4.68
CA ILE A 18 -4.96 -3.20 -3.97
C ILE A 18 -3.90 -3.58 -2.94
N PHE A 19 -2.61 -3.51 -3.31
CA PHE A 19 -1.52 -3.82 -2.39
C PHE A 19 -1.53 -2.86 -1.19
N THR A 20 -1.66 -1.56 -1.43
CA THR A 20 -1.75 -0.52 -0.40
C THR A 20 -2.97 -0.75 0.50
N LEU A 21 -4.14 -1.05 -0.08
CA LEU A 21 -5.34 -1.37 0.70
C LEU A 21 -5.13 -2.55 1.65
N LEU A 22 -4.49 -3.62 1.18
CA LEU A 22 -4.20 -4.80 2.00
C LEU A 22 -3.16 -4.50 3.08
N HIS A 23 -2.19 -3.64 2.79
CA HIS A 23 -1.18 -3.19 3.73
C HIS A 23 -1.82 -2.40 4.89
N GLU A 24 -2.64 -1.40 4.57
CA GLU A 24 -3.39 -0.63 5.57
C GLU A 24 -4.40 -1.48 6.34
N PHE A 25 -5.02 -2.45 5.67
CA PHE A 25 -5.89 -3.40 6.34
C PHE A 25 -5.13 -4.30 7.32
N ALA A 26 -3.89 -4.64 7.02
CA ALA A 26 -3.02 -5.37 7.94
C ALA A 26 -2.70 -4.55 9.21
N HIS A 27 -2.41 -3.25 9.07
CA HIS A 27 -2.29 -2.35 10.22
C HIS A 27 -3.56 -2.31 11.06
N PHE A 28 -4.72 -2.20 10.40
CA PHE A 28 -6.02 -2.23 11.09
C PHE A 28 -6.25 -3.54 11.86
N LEU A 29 -5.85 -4.69 11.32
CA LEU A 29 -5.95 -5.96 12.03
C LEU A 29 -5.06 -6.01 13.27
N LEU A 30 -3.85 -5.48 13.20
CA LEU A 30 -2.94 -5.40 14.35
C LEU A 30 -3.47 -4.48 15.45
N ASP A 31 -4.12 -3.37 15.09
CA ASP A 31 -4.71 -2.41 16.04
C ASP A 31 -5.96 -2.95 16.75
N ASN A 32 -6.72 -3.82 16.10
CA ASN A 32 -7.95 -4.40 16.65
C ASN A 32 -7.77 -5.72 17.42
N GLU A 33 -6.63 -6.35 17.35
CA GLU A 33 -6.33 -7.43 18.26
C GLU A 33 -6.11 -6.81 19.65
N GLU A 34 -6.83 -7.29 20.66
CA GLU A 34 -6.75 -6.88 22.07
C GLU A 34 -5.36 -7.09 22.70
N ILE A 35 -4.33 -6.98 21.88
CA ILE A 35 -2.95 -6.86 22.29
C ILE A 35 -2.80 -5.40 22.69
N ASP A 36 -2.58 -5.16 23.95
CA ASP A 36 -2.33 -3.89 24.66
C ASP A 36 -1.06 -3.16 24.15
N VAL A 37 -0.91 -3.13 22.82
CA VAL A 37 0.21 -2.50 22.11
C VAL A 37 -0.34 -1.21 21.52
N ASP A 38 -0.02 -0.11 22.16
CA ASP A 38 -0.24 1.24 21.64
C ASP A 38 0.55 1.40 20.32
N ILE A 39 -0.10 1.06 19.20
CA ILE A 39 0.51 1.06 17.84
C ILE A 39 0.95 2.47 17.46
N SER A 40 0.35 3.52 18.02
CA SER A 40 0.80 4.89 17.79
C SER A 40 2.28 5.11 18.15
N LYS A 41 2.85 4.28 19.02
CA LYS A 41 4.29 4.26 19.35
C LYS A 41 5.16 3.50 18.34
N TYR A 42 4.53 2.74 17.46
CA TYR A 42 5.19 1.86 16.49
C TYR A 42 4.93 2.27 15.04
N GLU A 43 4.29 3.42 14.80
CA GLU A 43 4.27 4.03 13.48
C GLU A 43 5.72 4.10 12.96
N ASN A 44 6.00 3.34 11.89
CA ASN A 44 7.32 3.12 11.30
C ASN A 44 8.22 2.07 12.02
N ASP A 45 7.70 1.18 12.86
CA ASP A 45 8.48 0.03 13.30
C ASP A 45 8.77 -0.88 12.08
N PRO A 46 10.05 -1.11 11.75
CA PRO A 46 10.41 -1.94 10.59
C PRO A 46 9.84 -3.35 10.63
N ASN A 47 9.56 -3.90 11.81
CA ASN A 47 9.00 -5.25 11.95
C ASN A 47 7.51 -5.27 11.63
N ILE A 48 6.75 -4.27 12.05
CA ILE A 48 5.33 -4.10 11.74
C ILE A 48 5.18 -3.87 10.24
N GLU A 49 5.95 -2.97 9.65
CA GLU A 49 5.97 -2.72 8.22
C GLU A 49 6.29 -3.99 7.40
N ARG A 50 7.26 -4.77 7.85
CA ARG A 50 7.60 -6.07 7.24
C ARG A 50 6.44 -7.05 7.32
N TRP A 51 5.75 -7.10 8.45
CA TRP A 51 4.60 -7.99 8.65
C TRP A 51 3.43 -7.57 7.74
N CYS A 52 3.06 -6.28 7.70
CA CYS A 52 1.99 -5.75 6.85
C CYS A 52 2.27 -6.00 5.36
N ASN A 53 3.51 -5.78 4.93
CA ASN A 53 3.94 -6.14 3.57
C ASN A 53 3.83 -7.65 3.33
N SER A 54 4.28 -8.48 4.27
CA SER A 54 4.19 -9.93 4.15
C SER A 54 2.75 -10.42 4.06
N PHE A 55 1.85 -9.86 4.88
CA PHE A 55 0.42 -10.12 4.80
C PHE A 55 -0.15 -9.83 3.40
N SER A 56 0.15 -8.64 2.85
CA SER A 56 -0.30 -8.23 1.51
C SER A 56 0.19 -9.21 0.43
N TYR A 57 1.46 -9.63 0.48
CA TYR A 57 2.00 -10.62 -0.45
C TYR A 57 1.29 -11.97 -0.34
N HIS A 58 1.12 -12.49 0.88
CA HIS A 58 0.45 -13.80 1.07
C HIS A 58 -1.00 -13.76 0.61
N PHE A 59 -1.69 -12.64 0.83
CA PHE A 59 -3.06 -12.49 0.37
C PHE A 59 -3.17 -12.45 -1.16
N MET A 60 -2.28 -11.74 -1.84
CA MET A 60 -2.28 -11.61 -3.30
C MET A 60 -1.71 -12.84 -4.01
N MET A 61 -0.74 -13.52 -3.38
CA MET A 61 -0.09 -14.72 -3.91
C MET A 61 -0.74 -15.98 -3.33
N LYS A 62 -2.02 -16.21 -3.65
CA LYS A 62 -2.82 -17.34 -3.10
C LYS A 62 -2.31 -18.74 -3.48
N ASP A 63 -1.54 -18.85 -4.56
CA ASP A 63 -1.00 -20.16 -4.99
C ASP A 63 0.21 -20.52 -4.13
N GLU A 64 0.01 -21.46 -3.20
CA GLU A 64 1.05 -22.04 -2.33
C GLU A 64 2.26 -22.58 -3.12
N ASN A 65 2.07 -22.88 -4.40
CA ASN A 65 3.13 -23.37 -5.30
C ASN A 65 4.19 -22.32 -5.68
N GLU A 66 4.01 -21.06 -5.36
CA GLU A 66 5.03 -20.02 -5.51
C GLU A 66 5.42 -19.44 -4.13
N SER A 67 5.57 -20.34 -3.17
CA SER A 67 6.12 -20.08 -1.86
C SER A 67 7.57 -19.55 -1.94
N LYS A 68 8.06 -19.06 -0.82
CA LYS A 68 9.47 -18.70 -0.62
C LYS A 68 10.44 -19.68 -1.28
N GLU A 69 10.12 -20.97 -1.24
CA GLU A 69 10.93 -22.07 -1.81
C GLU A 69 11.23 -21.91 -3.31
N LYS A 70 10.25 -21.49 -4.12
CA LYS A 70 10.49 -21.29 -5.57
C LYS A 70 11.48 -20.18 -5.89
N PHE A 71 11.51 -19.15 -5.06
CA PHE A 71 12.47 -18.07 -5.22
C PHE A 71 13.86 -18.49 -4.75
N LEU A 72 13.97 -19.41 -3.77
CA LEU A 72 15.25 -19.89 -3.22
C LEU A 72 16.09 -20.66 -4.26
N TYR A 73 15.46 -21.24 -5.29
CA TYR A 73 16.17 -21.97 -6.35
C TYR A 73 16.67 -21.08 -7.48
N LYS A 74 16.37 -19.76 -7.42
CA LYS A 74 16.78 -18.79 -8.44
C LYS A 74 17.97 -17.97 -7.98
N ASN A 75 18.90 -17.74 -8.88
CA ASN A 75 19.97 -16.80 -8.61
C ASN A 75 19.49 -15.35 -8.74
N LYS A 76 20.29 -14.41 -8.30
CA LYS A 76 20.00 -12.98 -8.30
C LYS A 76 19.65 -12.44 -9.69
N GLU A 77 20.41 -12.85 -10.72
CA GLU A 77 20.23 -12.43 -12.11
C GLU A 77 18.86 -12.84 -12.63
N GLU A 78 18.43 -14.06 -12.32
CA GLU A 78 17.11 -14.57 -12.69
C GLU A 78 15.97 -13.85 -11.94
N LEU A 79 16.16 -13.57 -10.65
CA LEU A 79 15.17 -12.85 -9.83
C LEU A 79 14.97 -11.42 -10.32
N LEU A 80 16.03 -10.74 -10.74
CA LEU A 80 16.00 -9.36 -11.23
C LEU A 80 15.77 -9.24 -12.74
N ASP A 81 15.60 -10.38 -13.44
CA ASP A 81 15.30 -10.38 -14.86
C ASP A 81 13.99 -9.64 -15.17
N SER A 82 14.03 -8.76 -16.14
CA SER A 82 12.89 -7.91 -16.49
C SER A 82 11.68 -8.69 -17.01
N TYR A 83 11.91 -9.79 -17.74
CA TYR A 83 10.84 -10.66 -18.23
C TYR A 83 10.20 -11.44 -17.08
N TYR A 84 11.01 -12.02 -16.20
CA TYR A 84 10.54 -12.73 -15.02
C TYR A 84 9.72 -11.84 -14.10
N LEU A 85 10.22 -10.63 -13.78
CA LEU A 85 9.49 -9.64 -13.00
C LEU A 85 8.19 -9.19 -13.67
N THR A 86 8.17 -9.09 -15.00
CA THR A 86 6.93 -8.77 -15.74
C THR A 86 5.91 -9.90 -15.62
N HIS A 87 6.38 -11.14 -15.75
CA HIS A 87 5.53 -12.32 -15.59
C HIS A 87 4.89 -12.36 -14.18
N LEU A 88 5.70 -12.23 -13.13
CA LEU A 88 5.21 -12.20 -11.74
C LEU A 88 4.22 -11.05 -11.52
N SER A 89 4.56 -9.85 -11.98
CA SER A 89 3.72 -8.66 -11.85
C SER A 89 2.36 -8.84 -12.53
N ASN A 90 2.33 -9.42 -13.71
CA ASN A 90 1.10 -9.70 -14.44
C ASN A 90 0.25 -10.79 -13.79
N LYS A 91 0.90 -11.82 -13.27
CA LYS A 91 0.23 -12.96 -12.63
C LYS A 91 -0.42 -12.55 -11.31
N TYR A 92 0.34 -11.94 -10.42
CA TYR A 92 -0.09 -11.64 -9.05
C TYR A 92 -0.66 -10.23 -8.87
N LYS A 93 -0.59 -9.40 -9.90
CA LYS A 93 -1.04 -8.00 -9.83
C LYS A 93 -0.29 -7.17 -8.77
N ILE A 94 0.97 -7.51 -8.54
CA ILE A 94 1.89 -6.82 -7.65
C ILE A 94 2.94 -6.10 -8.51
N SER A 95 3.35 -4.89 -8.12
CA SER A 95 4.33 -4.13 -8.89
C SER A 95 5.69 -4.84 -8.91
N LYS A 96 6.48 -4.66 -9.99
CA LYS A 96 7.84 -5.21 -10.08
C LYS A 96 8.72 -4.76 -8.92
N LEU A 97 8.63 -3.48 -8.55
CA LEU A 97 9.40 -2.94 -7.43
C LEU A 97 9.02 -3.60 -6.10
N ALA A 98 7.73 -3.89 -5.91
CA ALA A 98 7.28 -4.63 -4.72
C ALA A 98 7.86 -6.05 -4.70
N PHE A 99 7.92 -6.77 -5.83
CA PHE A 99 8.60 -8.07 -5.88
C PHE A 99 10.09 -7.98 -5.53
N VAL A 100 10.80 -7.00 -6.08
CA VAL A 100 12.22 -6.78 -5.76
C VAL A 100 12.39 -6.46 -4.27
N TYR A 101 11.50 -5.67 -3.67
CA TYR A 101 11.48 -5.44 -2.23
C TYR A 101 11.20 -6.74 -1.45
N ARG A 102 10.29 -7.59 -1.93
CA ARG A 102 10.04 -8.91 -1.32
C ARG A 102 11.29 -9.80 -1.36
N PHE A 103 12.01 -9.82 -2.46
CA PHE A 103 13.26 -10.59 -2.57
C PHE A 103 14.32 -10.09 -1.58
N TYR A 104 14.42 -8.79 -1.40
CA TYR A 104 15.27 -8.20 -0.35
C TYR A 104 14.83 -8.64 1.05
N LEU A 105 13.53 -8.60 1.38
CA LEU A 105 13.02 -9.03 2.68
C LEU A 105 13.22 -10.53 2.96
N LEU A 106 13.37 -11.34 1.91
CA LEU A 106 13.66 -12.77 1.98
C LEU A 106 15.16 -13.08 1.96
N ASP A 107 16.02 -12.06 2.01
CA ASP A 107 17.49 -12.16 1.92
C ASP A 107 17.98 -12.85 0.63
N LEU A 108 17.21 -12.77 -0.46
CA LEU A 108 17.56 -13.33 -1.76
C LEU A 108 18.40 -12.38 -2.62
N ILE A 109 18.35 -11.11 -2.32
CA ILE A 109 19.15 -10.04 -2.91
C ILE A 109 19.65 -9.07 -1.82
N SER A 110 20.73 -8.36 -2.09
CA SER A 110 21.28 -7.39 -1.14
C SER A 110 20.48 -6.07 -1.11
N SER A 111 20.69 -5.26 -0.07
CA SER A 111 20.14 -3.91 0.01
C SER A 111 20.65 -3.00 -1.13
N GLU A 112 21.89 -3.24 -1.60
CA GLU A 112 22.49 -2.51 -2.72
C GLU A 112 21.73 -2.82 -4.02
N ASP A 113 21.47 -4.11 -4.30
CA ASP A 113 20.70 -4.56 -5.46
C ASP A 113 19.28 -3.96 -5.49
N TYR A 114 18.61 -3.96 -4.34
CA TYR A 114 17.29 -3.33 -4.19
C TYR A 114 17.35 -1.83 -4.50
N ASN A 115 18.31 -1.11 -3.91
CA ASN A 115 18.45 0.33 -4.10
C ASN A 115 18.80 0.68 -5.56
N ASP A 116 19.64 -0.12 -6.20
CA ASP A 116 20.00 0.07 -7.60
C ASP A 116 18.81 -0.19 -8.51
N TYR A 117 18.03 -1.23 -8.25
CA TYR A 117 16.79 -1.46 -9.00
C TYR A 117 15.81 -0.31 -8.82
N LYS A 118 15.61 0.17 -7.60
CA LYS A 118 14.73 1.30 -7.28
C LYS A 118 15.14 2.58 -8.02
N LYS A 119 16.43 2.88 -8.12
CA LYS A 119 16.95 4.04 -8.87
C LYS A 119 16.72 3.92 -10.39
N ARG A 120 16.87 2.71 -10.94
CA ARG A 120 16.70 2.43 -12.38
C ARG A 120 15.23 2.26 -12.77
N SER A 121 14.40 1.87 -11.80
CA SER A 121 12.97 1.67 -12.03
C SER A 121 12.32 3.00 -12.43
N PRO A 122 11.58 3.06 -13.55
CA PRO A 122 10.89 4.26 -14.00
C PRO A 122 9.66 4.60 -13.15
N TYR A 123 9.64 4.20 -11.90
CA TYR A 123 8.61 4.60 -10.93
C TYR A 123 8.77 6.11 -10.61
N LYS A 124 8.79 6.89 -11.69
CA LYS A 124 8.41 8.29 -11.61
C LYS A 124 6.92 8.23 -11.40
N HIS A 125 6.44 8.64 -10.21
CA HIS A 125 5.10 9.19 -10.12
C HIS A 125 4.90 9.91 -11.46
N LYS A 126 4.00 9.42 -12.30
CA LYS A 126 3.48 10.24 -13.39
C LYS A 126 2.83 11.41 -12.67
N ARG A 127 3.64 12.43 -12.36
CA ARG A 127 3.10 13.75 -12.21
C ARG A 127 2.35 13.93 -13.51
N THR A 128 1.06 13.73 -13.47
CA THR A 128 0.19 14.16 -14.54
C THR A 128 0.61 15.59 -14.78
N ALA A 129 1.31 15.80 -15.91
CA ALA A 129 1.69 17.13 -16.32
C ALA A 129 0.41 17.94 -16.19
N ASN A 130 0.46 18.97 -15.35
CA ASN A 130 -0.64 19.87 -15.13
C ASN A 130 -1.18 20.25 -16.50
N LYS A 131 -2.24 19.60 -16.96
CA LYS A 131 -3.13 20.22 -17.92
C LYS A 131 -3.65 21.42 -17.16
N SER A 132 -3.22 22.60 -17.58
CA SER A 132 -3.68 23.89 -17.10
C SER A 132 -5.18 24.04 -17.36
N GLY A 133 -5.94 23.49 -16.47
CA GLY A 133 -7.37 23.62 -16.36
C GLY A 133 -7.68 23.41 -14.90
N GLY A 134 -7.79 24.50 -14.14
CA GLY A 134 -8.10 24.48 -12.75
C GLY A 134 -9.43 23.80 -12.53
N GLY A 135 -9.41 22.51 -12.21
CA GLY A 135 -10.59 21.78 -11.74
C GLY A 135 -11.06 22.43 -10.44
N ASN A 136 -12.38 22.49 -10.25
CA ASN A 136 -12.95 22.99 -9.01
C ASN A 136 -12.45 22.12 -7.84
N TYR A 137 -11.69 22.72 -6.93
CA TYR A 137 -11.12 22.05 -5.76
C TYR A 137 -12.16 21.25 -4.99
N TYR A 138 -13.34 21.82 -4.78
CA TYR A 138 -14.44 21.17 -4.04
C TYR A 138 -15.01 19.94 -4.76
N LEU A 139 -15.08 19.95 -6.09
CA LEU A 139 -15.50 18.79 -6.86
C LEU A 139 -14.45 17.68 -6.79
N THR A 140 -13.17 18.03 -6.83
CA THR A 140 -12.07 17.09 -6.69
C THR A 140 -12.04 16.50 -5.27
N LEU A 141 -12.26 17.30 -4.26
CA LEU A 141 -12.34 16.85 -2.87
C LEU A 141 -13.53 15.91 -2.67
N LYS A 142 -14.70 16.25 -3.21
CA LYS A 142 -15.91 15.42 -3.15
C LYS A 142 -15.75 14.06 -3.85
N THR A 143 -14.98 14.00 -4.94
CA THR A 143 -14.68 12.73 -5.62
C THR A 143 -13.67 11.88 -4.87
N ARG A 144 -12.76 12.50 -4.13
CA ARG A 144 -11.75 11.81 -3.29
C ARG A 144 -12.35 11.31 -1.97
N LEU A 145 -13.15 12.14 -1.33
CA LEU A 145 -13.90 11.78 -0.13
C LEU A 145 -15.24 11.20 -0.58
N SER A 146 -15.47 9.92 -0.38
CA SER A 146 -16.74 9.30 -0.79
C SER A 146 -17.95 10.05 -0.19
N ASN A 147 -19.10 10.07 -0.91
CA ASN A 147 -20.33 10.68 -0.39
C ASN A 147 -20.74 10.08 0.96
N LYS A 148 -20.48 8.79 1.18
CA LYS A 148 -20.75 8.12 2.47
C LYS A 148 -19.90 8.69 3.59
N PHE A 149 -18.60 8.87 3.37
CA PHE A 149 -17.70 9.46 4.36
C PHE A 149 -18.09 10.89 4.70
N THR A 150 -18.27 11.73 3.68
CA THR A 150 -18.68 13.14 3.88
C THR A 150 -20.01 13.25 4.65
N SER A 151 -21.00 12.38 4.32
CA SER A 151 -22.28 12.36 5.03
C SER A 151 -22.12 11.87 6.48
N LEU A 152 -21.20 10.93 6.73
CA LEU A 152 -20.92 10.44 8.09
C LEU A 152 -20.27 11.53 8.95
N VAL A 153 -19.25 12.20 8.43
CA VAL A 153 -18.60 13.34 9.13
C VAL A 153 -19.62 14.44 9.42
N TYR A 154 -20.39 14.86 8.42
CA TYR A 154 -21.42 15.88 8.58
C TYR A 154 -22.45 15.50 9.64
N ARG A 155 -22.96 14.26 9.61
CA ARG A 155 -23.92 13.76 10.59
C ARG A 155 -23.35 13.80 12.01
N ASN A 156 -22.12 13.32 12.22
CA ASN A 156 -21.47 13.33 13.53
C ASN A 156 -21.20 14.76 14.02
N TYR A 157 -20.84 15.67 13.12
CA TYR A 157 -20.69 17.09 13.44
C TYR A 157 -22.02 17.72 13.92
N VAL A 158 -23.10 17.54 13.15
CA VAL A 158 -24.43 18.09 13.49
C VAL A 158 -24.98 17.50 14.79
N THR A 159 -24.70 16.23 15.08
CA THR A 159 -25.11 15.59 16.33
C THR A 159 -24.19 15.89 17.52
N GLY A 160 -23.12 16.66 17.32
CA GLY A 160 -22.18 17.03 18.37
C GLY A 160 -21.25 15.92 18.83
N ASN A 161 -21.17 14.81 18.07
CA ASN A 161 -20.27 13.70 18.37
C ASN A 161 -18.80 14.01 18.03
N ILE A 162 -18.55 14.96 17.13
CA ILE A 162 -17.24 15.47 16.78
C ILE A 162 -17.25 16.99 16.79
N SER A 163 -16.12 17.58 17.16
CA SER A 163 -15.93 19.03 17.15
C SER A 163 -15.76 19.59 15.74
N THR A 164 -15.86 20.92 15.59
CA THR A 164 -15.53 21.59 14.33
C THR A 164 -14.10 21.29 13.89
N TYR A 165 -13.15 21.23 14.83
CA TYR A 165 -11.75 20.91 14.53
C TYR A 165 -11.60 19.50 13.95
N GLU A 166 -12.23 18.49 14.54
CA GLU A 166 -12.20 17.10 14.08
C GLU A 166 -12.94 16.89 12.75
N ALA A 167 -13.92 17.73 12.43
CA ALA A 167 -14.65 17.65 11.17
C ALA A 167 -13.88 18.24 9.98
N PHE A 168 -12.95 19.17 10.20
CA PHE A 168 -12.26 19.92 9.14
C PHE A 168 -10.74 19.64 9.06
N ASN A 169 -10.18 18.85 9.95
CA ASN A 169 -8.82 18.34 9.93
C ASN A 169 -8.77 16.84 9.82
#